data_309e7f80badca6e69f1713263ba0e651
#
_entry.id   309e7f80badca6e69f1713263ba0e651
#
_cell.length_a   1.000
_cell.length_b   1.000
_cell.length_c   1.000
_cell.angle_alpha   90.00
_cell.angle_beta   90.00
_cell.angle_gamma   90.00
#
_symmetry.space_group_name_H-M   'P 1'
#
loop_
_entity.id
_entity.type
_entity.pdbx_description
1 polymer ?
#
loop_
_entity_poly.entity_id
_entity_poly.type
_entity_poly.pdbx_seq_one_letter_code
_entity_poly.pdbx_strand_id
1 'polypeptide(L)'
;LHDALPISQLEAELGAPLFDRVGKTVRLTGAGETFLGYARTLLATVEQAQAALQLPQQISGRLRIALADSVCSTFLPDLLQRYHAQFPQVELVLCTATDDGMLQMLTTNQVDLAYTLDHPLLQPTLVRAVDVPEPVCFIAPAGHPLAARDTVSLEELVQQEFLLTERGMSYRDALDQCLAAHGLQLQPYLELGSAALLCQMVERGMGLSFLPEYIVRAALAAGTLARLNVPDCRVEMHRQLFYHRDKWLTPQMKGFIALVREGTAQSAAPTQA
;
A
#
# COMPACT_ATOMS: atom_id res chain seq x y z
N LEU A 1 26.09 -3.35 31.04
CA LEU A 1 25.53 -2.25 31.81
C LEU A 1 25.31 -1.08 30.84
N HIS A 2 24.17 -0.99 30.23
CA HIS A 2 23.76 0.20 29.52
C HIS A 2 22.97 1.04 30.51
N ASP A 3 23.62 2.07 31.03
CA ASP A 3 22.96 3.16 31.74
C ASP A 3 22.13 3.92 30.70
N ALA A 4 20.87 3.51 30.53
CA ALA A 4 19.90 4.34 29.88
C ALA A 4 19.77 5.59 30.74
N LEU A 5 20.21 6.74 30.26
CA LEU A 5 20.01 8.03 30.91
C LEU A 5 18.53 8.15 31.27
N PRO A 6 18.17 8.48 32.52
CA PRO A 6 16.76 8.65 32.87
C PRO A 6 16.13 9.71 31.96
N ILE A 7 14.91 9.49 31.51
CA ILE A 7 14.17 10.43 30.66
C ILE A 7 14.21 11.85 31.27
N SER A 8 14.14 11.96 32.58
CA SER A 8 14.25 13.23 33.30
C SER A 8 15.58 13.96 33.07
N GLN A 9 16.66 13.25 32.81
CA GLN A 9 17.96 13.87 32.49
C GLN A 9 17.95 14.43 31.08
N LEU A 10 17.37 13.70 30.13
CA LEU A 10 17.19 14.16 28.77
C LEU A 10 16.28 15.41 28.72
N GLU A 11 15.18 15.42 29.46
CA GLU A 11 14.29 16.57 29.59
C GLU A 11 15.01 17.79 30.16
N ALA A 12 15.89 17.56 31.13
CA ALA A 12 16.69 18.65 31.75
C ALA A 12 17.73 19.19 30.75
N GLU A 13 18.39 18.35 29.95
CA GLU A 13 19.35 18.79 28.93
C GLU A 13 18.66 19.55 27.79
N LEU A 14 17.46 19.13 27.40
CA LEU A 14 16.68 19.76 26.33
C LEU A 14 15.95 21.03 26.82
N GLY A 15 15.86 21.24 28.12
CA GLY A 15 15.14 22.38 28.73
C GLY A 15 13.64 22.36 28.53
N ALA A 16 13.07 21.18 28.17
CA ALA A 16 11.64 21.04 27.91
C ALA A 16 11.13 19.66 28.37
N PRO A 17 9.93 19.56 28.96
CA PRO A 17 9.31 18.31 29.32
C PRO A 17 8.86 17.59 28.04
N LEU A 18 9.24 16.32 27.87
CA LEU A 18 8.85 15.48 26.75
C LEU A 18 7.59 14.68 27.03
N PHE A 19 7.29 14.47 28.32
CA PHE A 19 6.14 13.69 28.76
C PHE A 19 5.28 14.43 29.79
N ASP A 20 3.96 14.41 29.54
CA ASP A 20 2.96 14.77 30.55
C ASP A 20 2.60 13.53 31.37
N ARG A 21 2.69 13.67 32.70
CA ARG A 21 2.37 12.62 33.66
C ARG A 21 1.15 13.02 34.46
N VAL A 22 -0.03 12.55 34.06
CA VAL A 22 -1.27 12.82 34.79
C VAL A 22 -1.76 11.51 35.44
N GLY A 23 -1.58 11.39 36.74
CA GLY A 23 -1.91 10.18 37.50
C GLY A 23 -1.07 8.97 37.04
N LYS A 24 -1.73 7.94 36.51
CA LYS A 24 -1.06 6.72 35.98
C LYS A 24 -0.83 6.75 34.47
N THR A 25 -1.20 7.84 33.81
CA THR A 25 -1.12 7.96 32.34
C THR A 25 0.07 8.84 31.97
N VAL A 26 0.86 8.37 30.99
CA VAL A 26 1.97 9.12 30.40
C VAL A 26 1.62 9.39 28.93
N ARG A 27 1.70 10.67 28.53
CA ARG A 27 1.50 11.11 27.13
C ARG A 27 2.67 11.98 26.72
N LEU A 28 2.94 12.04 25.42
CA LEU A 28 3.90 12.99 24.89
C LEU A 28 3.34 14.42 25.00
N THR A 29 4.21 15.37 25.30
CA THR A 29 3.94 16.80 25.11
C THR A 29 4.14 17.19 23.66
N GLY A 30 3.74 18.38 23.22
CA GLY A 30 4.08 18.89 21.88
C GLY A 30 5.60 18.95 21.62
N ALA A 31 6.40 19.26 22.66
CA ALA A 31 7.85 19.16 22.60
C ALA A 31 8.32 17.69 22.45
N GLY A 32 7.65 16.78 23.15
CA GLY A 32 7.91 15.33 23.05
C GLY A 32 7.62 14.77 21.66
N GLU A 33 6.52 15.17 21.04
CA GLU A 33 6.19 14.76 19.66
C GLU A 33 7.23 15.27 18.65
N THR A 34 7.61 16.54 18.79
CA THR A 34 8.66 17.15 17.95
C THR A 34 9.98 16.41 18.13
N PHE A 35 10.40 16.20 19.39
CA PHE A 35 11.66 15.51 19.70
C PHE A 35 11.65 14.04 19.22
N LEU A 36 10.52 13.35 19.32
CA LEU A 36 10.38 11.97 18.84
C LEU A 36 10.69 11.84 17.33
N GLY A 37 10.26 12.83 16.54
CA GLY A 37 10.61 12.90 15.12
C GLY A 37 12.13 12.95 14.89
N TYR A 38 12.80 13.85 15.60
CA TYR A 38 14.26 13.98 15.51
C TYR A 38 14.99 12.77 16.10
N ALA A 39 14.54 12.23 17.23
CA ALA A 39 15.14 11.03 17.82
C ALA A 39 15.09 9.83 16.87
N ARG A 40 13.97 9.62 16.18
CA ARG A 40 13.85 8.57 15.14
C ARG A 40 14.83 8.80 14.00
N THR A 41 14.98 10.03 13.54
CA THR A 41 15.94 10.39 12.49
C THR A 41 17.38 10.14 12.92
N LEU A 42 17.74 10.52 14.15
CA LEU A 42 19.08 10.27 14.70
C LEU A 42 19.39 8.77 14.81
N LEU A 43 18.47 7.99 15.36
CA LEU A 43 18.65 6.54 15.47
C LEU A 43 18.77 5.89 14.07
N ALA A 44 17.95 6.29 13.11
CA ALA A 44 18.07 5.83 11.75
C ALA A 44 19.44 6.20 11.14
N THR A 45 19.96 7.39 11.43
CA THR A 45 21.29 7.84 10.97
C THR A 45 22.43 7.00 11.58
N VAL A 46 22.31 6.64 12.85
CA VAL A 46 23.29 5.75 13.52
C VAL A 46 23.26 4.35 12.90
N GLU A 47 22.05 3.79 12.70
CA GLU A 47 21.89 2.50 12.01
C GLU A 47 22.49 2.54 10.58
N GLN A 48 22.32 3.65 9.89
CA GLN A 48 22.88 3.89 8.55
C GLN A 48 24.40 3.94 8.57
N ALA A 49 24.99 4.67 9.52
CA ALA A 49 26.44 4.74 9.67
C ALA A 49 27.04 3.35 9.95
N GLN A 50 26.38 2.56 10.79
CA GLN A 50 26.78 1.19 11.07
C GLN A 50 26.67 0.29 9.82
N ALA A 51 25.58 0.41 9.07
CA ALA A 51 25.37 -0.34 7.82
C ALA A 51 26.36 0.06 6.72
N ALA A 52 26.76 1.33 6.64
CA ALA A 52 27.74 1.82 5.65
C ALA A 52 29.16 1.29 5.91
N LEU A 53 29.46 0.91 7.14
CA LEU A 53 30.76 0.33 7.53
C LEU A 53 30.83 -1.19 7.36
N GLN A 54 29.68 -1.85 7.10
CA GLN A 54 29.63 -3.30 6.89
C GLN A 54 30.05 -3.64 5.45
N LEU A 55 30.88 -4.68 5.34
CA LEU A 55 31.30 -5.23 4.04
C LEU A 55 30.10 -5.72 3.21
N PRO A 56 30.17 -5.70 1.86
CA PRO A 56 29.04 -5.99 0.97
C PRO A 56 28.36 -7.36 1.14
N GLN A 57 28.93 -8.27 1.95
CA GLN A 57 28.44 -9.64 2.10
C GLN A 57 27.40 -9.87 3.22
N GLN A 58 27.10 -8.88 4.06
CA GLN A 58 26.13 -9.06 5.15
C GLN A 58 25.24 -7.82 5.31
N ILE A 59 24.33 -7.62 4.34
CA ILE A 59 23.28 -6.61 4.50
C ILE A 59 22.35 -7.10 5.58
N SER A 60 22.27 -6.36 6.71
CA SER A 60 21.45 -6.65 7.88
C SER A 60 20.70 -5.41 8.33
N GLY A 61 19.92 -5.52 9.40
CA GLY A 61 19.13 -4.43 9.96
C GLY A 61 17.66 -4.59 9.67
N ARG A 62 16.88 -3.53 9.85
CA ARG A 62 15.42 -3.54 9.72
C ARG A 62 14.97 -2.74 8.51
N LEU A 63 13.97 -3.24 7.80
CA LEU A 63 13.26 -2.54 6.73
C LEU A 63 11.77 -2.50 7.03
N ARG A 64 11.23 -1.29 7.23
CA ARG A 64 9.84 -1.02 7.57
C ARG A 64 9.09 -0.56 6.33
N ILE A 65 7.99 -1.23 6.01
CA ILE A 65 7.23 -0.96 4.78
C ILE A 65 5.75 -0.87 5.11
N ALA A 66 5.10 0.23 4.72
CA ALA A 66 3.66 0.33 4.69
C ALA A 66 3.14 -0.06 3.31
N LEU A 67 2.01 -0.78 3.26
CA LEU A 67 1.46 -1.35 2.03
C LEU A 67 -0.05 -1.16 1.98
N ALA A 68 -0.58 -0.90 0.79
CA ALA A 68 -2.01 -1.06 0.53
C ALA A 68 -2.40 -2.54 0.65
N ASP A 69 -3.58 -2.84 1.23
CA ASP A 69 -4.05 -4.22 1.44
C ASP A 69 -4.07 -5.05 0.15
N SER A 70 -4.54 -4.45 -0.94
CA SER A 70 -4.59 -5.09 -2.24
C SER A 70 -3.21 -5.51 -2.76
N VAL A 71 -2.15 -4.72 -2.48
CA VAL A 71 -0.76 -5.04 -2.86
C VAL A 71 -0.24 -6.23 -2.06
N CYS A 72 -0.62 -6.33 -0.77
CA CYS A 72 -0.18 -7.41 0.12
C CYS A 72 -0.57 -8.80 -0.39
N SER A 73 -1.79 -8.94 -0.88
CA SER A 73 -2.36 -10.25 -1.19
C SER A 73 -1.82 -10.90 -2.47
N THR A 74 -1.23 -10.13 -3.39
CA THR A 74 -0.86 -10.64 -4.72
C THR A 74 0.65 -10.64 -4.98
N PHE A 75 1.32 -9.51 -4.76
CA PHE A 75 2.73 -9.38 -5.14
C PHE A 75 3.69 -9.70 -4.01
N LEU A 76 3.23 -9.52 -2.78
CA LEU A 76 4.11 -9.55 -1.63
C LEU A 76 4.73 -10.93 -1.36
N PRO A 77 4.01 -12.06 -1.46
CA PRO A 77 4.59 -13.37 -1.17
C PRO A 77 5.83 -13.69 -2.00
N ASP A 78 5.74 -13.56 -3.32
CA ASP A 78 6.86 -13.85 -4.22
C ASP A 78 8.00 -12.83 -4.05
N LEU A 79 7.67 -11.56 -3.87
CA LEU A 79 8.63 -10.50 -3.62
C LEU A 79 9.40 -10.75 -2.32
N LEU A 80 8.72 -11.11 -1.24
CA LEU A 80 9.34 -11.39 0.05
C LEU A 80 10.21 -12.64 0.02
N GLN A 81 9.77 -13.69 -0.68
CA GLN A 81 10.57 -14.90 -0.86
C GLN A 81 11.89 -14.58 -1.55
N ARG A 82 11.85 -13.82 -2.65
CA ARG A 82 13.04 -13.39 -3.40
C ARG A 82 13.91 -12.46 -2.56
N TYR A 83 13.29 -11.53 -1.84
CA TYR A 83 14.00 -10.59 -0.97
C TYR A 83 14.72 -11.32 0.16
N HIS A 84 14.06 -12.22 0.86
CA HIS A 84 14.66 -12.99 1.96
C HIS A 84 15.81 -13.88 1.47
N ALA A 85 15.68 -14.47 0.28
CA ALA A 85 16.77 -15.26 -0.31
C ALA A 85 18.04 -14.42 -0.59
N GLN A 86 17.88 -13.13 -0.94
CA GLN A 86 19.02 -12.23 -1.20
C GLN A 86 19.54 -11.55 0.06
N PHE A 87 18.67 -11.27 1.04
CA PHE A 87 18.96 -10.53 2.25
C PHE A 87 18.47 -11.25 3.52
N PRO A 88 19.00 -12.44 3.83
CA PRO A 88 18.46 -13.30 4.90
C PRO A 88 18.62 -12.72 6.31
N GLN A 89 19.48 -11.71 6.48
CA GLN A 89 19.71 -11.06 7.78
C GLN A 89 18.93 -9.76 7.95
N VAL A 90 18.08 -9.39 7.00
CA VAL A 90 17.22 -8.21 7.10
C VAL A 90 15.90 -8.60 7.76
N GLU A 91 15.60 -7.93 8.88
CA GLU A 91 14.26 -8.00 9.50
C GLU A 91 13.29 -7.15 8.71
N LEU A 92 12.21 -7.78 8.22
CA LEU A 92 11.12 -7.08 7.53
C LEU A 92 9.98 -6.79 8.50
N VAL A 93 9.57 -5.53 8.58
CA VAL A 93 8.40 -5.10 9.36
C VAL A 93 7.39 -4.50 8.38
N LEU A 94 6.28 -5.18 8.22
CA LEU A 94 5.22 -4.81 7.26
C LEU A 94 3.97 -4.39 8.03
N CYS A 95 3.32 -3.34 7.55
CA CYS A 95 2.01 -2.93 8.04
C CYS A 95 1.12 -2.48 6.89
N THR A 96 -0.18 -2.63 7.07
CA THR A 96 -1.18 -2.08 6.15
C THR A 96 -1.70 -0.76 6.70
N ALA A 97 -1.95 0.21 5.81
CA ALA A 97 -2.54 1.49 6.16
C ALA A 97 -3.30 2.05 4.94
N THR A 98 -4.14 3.05 5.19
CA THR A 98 -4.72 3.89 4.13
C THR A 98 -3.65 4.74 3.46
N ASP A 99 -3.90 5.25 2.27
CA ASP A 99 -2.92 6.04 1.52
C ASP A 99 -2.45 7.26 2.32
N ASP A 100 -3.35 8.03 2.92
CA ASP A 100 -3.00 9.15 3.80
C ASP A 100 -2.18 8.70 5.02
N GLY A 101 -2.55 7.58 5.62
CA GLY A 101 -1.81 6.99 6.74
C GLY A 101 -0.38 6.62 6.34
N MET A 102 -0.18 6.03 5.18
CA MET A 102 1.14 5.67 4.65
C MET A 102 2.01 6.90 4.39
N LEU A 103 1.44 7.96 3.81
CA LEU A 103 2.14 9.22 3.58
C LEU A 103 2.57 9.87 4.89
N GLN A 104 1.70 9.86 5.91
CA GLN A 104 2.04 10.34 7.24
C GLN A 104 3.16 9.49 7.88
N MET A 105 3.10 8.18 7.76
CA MET A 105 4.14 7.27 8.28
C MET A 105 5.50 7.50 7.63
N LEU A 106 5.54 7.82 6.33
CA LEU A 106 6.78 8.21 5.64
C LEU A 106 7.33 9.53 6.16
N THR A 107 6.50 10.57 6.25
CA THR A 107 6.92 11.92 6.68
C THR A 107 7.38 11.93 8.13
N THR A 108 6.81 11.09 8.99
CA THR A 108 7.20 10.95 10.40
C THR A 108 8.27 9.87 10.62
N ASN A 109 8.87 9.32 9.56
CA ASN A 109 9.91 8.29 9.61
C ASN A 109 9.50 7.02 10.40
N GLN A 110 8.23 6.70 10.42
CA GLN A 110 7.72 5.45 11.01
C GLN A 110 8.00 4.25 10.10
N VAL A 111 7.97 4.48 8.78
CA VAL A 111 8.33 3.48 7.76
C VAL A 111 9.42 4.02 6.83
N ASP A 112 10.08 3.11 6.14
CA ASP A 112 11.16 3.40 5.21
C ASP A 112 10.65 3.52 3.78
N LEU A 113 9.66 2.70 3.45
CA LEU A 113 8.99 2.64 2.15
C LEU A 113 7.48 2.61 2.34
N ALA A 114 6.74 3.13 1.36
CA ALA A 114 5.29 2.96 1.23
C ALA A 114 4.95 2.48 -0.19
N TYR A 115 4.14 1.43 -0.31
CA TYR A 115 3.72 0.88 -1.59
C TYR A 115 2.20 0.97 -1.70
N THR A 116 1.74 1.93 -2.50
CA THR A 116 0.34 2.34 -2.64
C THR A 116 -0.27 1.85 -3.94
N LEU A 117 -1.58 1.88 -4.01
CA LEU A 117 -2.37 1.84 -5.24
C LEU A 117 -3.29 3.04 -5.22
N ASP A 118 -2.98 4.09 -5.97
CA ASP A 118 -3.73 5.35 -5.97
C ASP A 118 -3.56 6.08 -7.31
N HIS A 119 -4.25 7.18 -7.49
CA HIS A 119 -3.94 8.13 -8.56
C HIS A 119 -2.47 8.55 -8.51
N PRO A 120 -1.88 9.00 -9.65
CA PRO A 120 -0.50 9.47 -9.64
C PRO A 120 -0.28 10.57 -8.59
N LEU A 121 0.44 10.24 -7.52
CA LEU A 121 0.72 11.16 -6.43
C LEU A 121 1.97 12.01 -6.74
N LEU A 122 1.84 13.32 -6.61
CA LEU A 122 2.93 14.29 -6.74
C LEU A 122 3.13 14.99 -5.39
N GLN A 123 4.05 14.49 -4.59
CA GLN A 123 4.38 15.03 -3.28
C GLN A 123 5.84 15.52 -3.28
N PRO A 124 6.09 16.83 -3.06
CA PRO A 124 7.46 17.39 -3.11
C PRO A 124 8.44 16.77 -2.11
N THR A 125 7.92 16.25 -1.00
CA THR A 125 8.71 15.61 0.07
C THR A 125 9.02 14.13 -0.18
N LEU A 126 8.41 13.53 -1.20
CA LEU A 126 8.56 12.11 -1.50
C LEU A 126 9.26 11.90 -2.84
N VAL A 127 10.00 10.81 -2.92
CA VAL A 127 10.57 10.30 -4.15
C VAL A 127 9.79 9.06 -4.57
N ARG A 128 9.22 9.10 -5.76
CA ARG A 128 8.54 7.97 -6.38
C ARG A 128 9.56 7.06 -7.06
N ALA A 129 9.88 5.94 -6.39
CA ALA A 129 10.86 4.98 -6.86
C ALA A 129 10.31 4.05 -7.94
N VAL A 130 9.02 3.72 -7.87
CA VAL A 130 8.29 2.89 -8.84
C VAL A 130 6.96 3.56 -9.16
N ASP A 131 6.54 3.46 -10.41
CA ASP A 131 5.27 3.96 -10.90
C ASP A 131 4.80 3.06 -12.05
N VAL A 132 3.68 2.36 -11.85
CA VAL A 132 3.15 1.41 -12.83
C VAL A 132 1.65 1.61 -12.95
N PRO A 133 1.13 1.93 -14.14
CA PRO A 133 -0.30 1.96 -14.37
C PRO A 133 -0.95 0.63 -14.01
N GLU A 134 -2.07 0.70 -13.31
CA GLU A 134 -2.80 -0.48 -12.88
C GLU A 134 -4.29 -0.30 -13.16
N PRO A 135 -4.83 -1.02 -14.15
CA PRO A 135 -6.26 -0.95 -14.45
C PRO A 135 -7.09 -1.48 -13.28
N VAL A 136 -8.22 -0.81 -13.04
CA VAL A 136 -9.28 -1.32 -12.16
C VAL A 136 -10.48 -1.68 -13.03
N CYS A 137 -11.07 -2.82 -12.82
CA CYS A 137 -12.10 -3.34 -13.70
C CYS A 137 -13.33 -3.84 -12.95
N PHE A 138 -14.47 -3.70 -13.58
CA PHE A 138 -15.69 -4.39 -13.18
C PHE A 138 -15.59 -5.86 -13.52
N ILE A 139 -15.93 -6.69 -12.55
CA ILE A 139 -15.91 -8.16 -12.68
C ILE A 139 -17.25 -8.77 -12.28
N ALA A 140 -17.56 -9.86 -12.92
CA ALA A 140 -18.71 -10.69 -12.65
C ALA A 140 -18.32 -12.18 -12.69
N PRO A 141 -19.13 -13.09 -12.10
CA PRO A 141 -18.98 -14.52 -12.38
C PRO A 141 -19.05 -14.79 -13.88
N ALA A 142 -18.29 -15.74 -14.39
CA ALA A 142 -18.23 -16.02 -15.84
C ALA A 142 -19.59 -16.33 -16.48
N GLY A 143 -20.51 -16.94 -15.70
CA GLY A 143 -21.88 -17.24 -16.15
C GLY A 143 -22.89 -16.10 -15.96
N HIS A 144 -22.46 -14.92 -15.53
CA HIS A 144 -23.37 -13.79 -15.31
C HIS A 144 -23.92 -13.24 -16.64
N PRO A 145 -25.22 -12.85 -16.74
CA PRO A 145 -25.79 -12.36 -18.01
C PRO A 145 -25.06 -11.17 -18.62
N LEU A 146 -24.51 -10.26 -17.79
CA LEU A 146 -23.75 -9.11 -18.27
C LEU A 146 -22.39 -9.50 -18.86
N ALA A 147 -21.85 -10.66 -18.51
CA ALA A 147 -20.59 -11.14 -19.07
C ALA A 147 -20.66 -11.48 -20.57
N ALA A 148 -21.87 -11.78 -21.06
CA ALA A 148 -22.13 -12.05 -22.49
C ALA A 148 -22.38 -10.79 -23.33
N ARG A 149 -22.35 -9.60 -22.71
CA ARG A 149 -22.62 -8.31 -23.38
C ARG A 149 -21.32 -7.71 -23.89
N ASP A 150 -21.33 -7.12 -25.09
CA ASP A 150 -20.19 -6.37 -25.63
C ASP A 150 -19.88 -5.12 -24.81
N THR A 151 -20.91 -4.47 -24.31
CA THR A 151 -20.81 -3.30 -23.42
C THR A 151 -21.94 -3.33 -22.38
N VAL A 152 -21.67 -2.78 -21.21
CA VAL A 152 -22.62 -2.62 -20.10
C VAL A 152 -22.69 -1.13 -19.75
N SER A 153 -23.87 -0.55 -19.64
CA SER A 153 -24.06 0.83 -19.20
C SER A 153 -23.97 0.94 -17.68
N LEU A 154 -23.68 2.15 -17.18
CA LEU A 154 -23.65 2.39 -15.74
C LEU A 154 -25.02 2.20 -15.09
N GLU A 155 -26.11 2.56 -15.79
CA GLU A 155 -27.47 2.40 -15.31
C GLU A 155 -27.86 0.92 -15.13
N GLU A 156 -27.43 0.04 -16.05
CA GLU A 156 -27.64 -1.41 -15.91
C GLU A 156 -26.79 -1.98 -14.76
N LEU A 157 -25.56 -1.45 -14.62
CA LEU A 157 -24.58 -1.91 -13.63
C LEU A 157 -25.07 -1.64 -12.20
N VAL A 158 -25.58 -0.43 -11.92
CA VAL A 158 -26.00 -0.04 -10.56
C VAL A 158 -27.27 -0.78 -10.09
N GLN A 159 -27.94 -1.50 -10.98
CA GLN A 159 -29.08 -2.36 -10.62
C GLN A 159 -28.65 -3.76 -10.16
N GLN A 160 -27.36 -4.08 -10.24
CA GLN A 160 -26.86 -5.39 -9.84
C GLN A 160 -26.46 -5.40 -8.36
N GLU A 161 -26.35 -6.59 -7.80
CA GLU A 161 -25.78 -6.77 -6.47
C GLU A 161 -24.26 -6.60 -6.50
N PHE A 162 -23.73 -5.73 -5.65
CA PHE A 162 -22.31 -5.43 -5.57
C PHE A 162 -21.73 -5.75 -4.20
N LEU A 163 -20.50 -6.28 -4.27
CA LEU A 163 -19.58 -6.37 -3.14
C LEU A 163 -18.44 -5.40 -3.42
N LEU A 164 -18.17 -4.45 -2.53
CA LEU A 164 -17.13 -3.44 -2.75
C LEU A 164 -16.18 -3.35 -1.57
N THR A 165 -15.04 -2.74 -1.80
CA THR A 165 -14.16 -2.34 -0.69
C THR A 165 -14.78 -1.22 0.13
N GLU A 166 -14.26 -1.04 1.33
CA GLU A 166 -14.67 0.03 2.23
C GLU A 166 -14.44 1.41 1.60
N ARG A 167 -15.23 2.38 2.01
CA ARG A 167 -15.04 3.78 1.62
C ARG A 167 -13.70 4.30 2.14
N GLY A 168 -13.08 5.21 1.38
CA GLY A 168 -11.73 5.71 1.68
C GLY A 168 -10.61 4.84 1.11
N MET A 169 -10.94 3.76 0.38
CA MET A 169 -9.99 3.08 -0.49
C MET A 169 -9.93 3.79 -1.84
N SER A 170 -8.73 4.07 -2.35
CA SER A 170 -8.50 4.94 -3.51
C SER A 170 -9.35 4.59 -4.73
N TYR A 171 -9.38 3.33 -5.16
CA TYR A 171 -10.18 2.92 -6.32
C TYR A 171 -11.69 2.82 -6.02
N ARG A 172 -12.10 2.68 -4.74
CA ARG A 172 -13.50 2.79 -4.35
C ARG A 172 -13.97 4.23 -4.47
N ASP A 173 -13.19 5.16 -3.97
CA ASP A 173 -13.51 6.60 -4.06
C ASP A 173 -13.53 7.06 -5.52
N ALA A 174 -12.64 6.54 -6.37
CA ALA A 174 -12.65 6.81 -7.81
C ALA A 174 -13.91 6.24 -8.50
N LEU A 175 -14.39 5.06 -8.10
CA LEU A 175 -15.67 4.51 -8.58
C LEU A 175 -16.83 5.40 -8.18
N ASP A 176 -16.90 5.77 -6.89
CA ASP A 176 -17.98 6.61 -6.37
C ASP A 176 -18.00 7.99 -7.07
N GLN A 177 -16.83 8.58 -7.37
CA GLN A 177 -16.72 9.81 -8.15
C GLN A 177 -17.17 9.63 -9.60
N CYS A 178 -16.79 8.51 -10.24
CA CYS A 178 -17.23 8.19 -11.60
C CYS A 178 -18.75 8.09 -11.68
N LEU A 179 -19.37 7.36 -10.78
CA LEU A 179 -20.84 7.22 -10.71
C LEU A 179 -21.53 8.55 -10.42
N ALA A 180 -21.01 9.35 -9.48
CA ALA A 180 -21.56 10.64 -9.13
C ALA A 180 -21.53 11.62 -10.31
N ALA A 181 -20.49 11.60 -11.16
CA ALA A 181 -20.41 12.40 -12.38
C ALA A 181 -21.54 12.10 -13.38
N HIS A 182 -22.12 10.89 -13.32
CA HIS A 182 -23.30 10.47 -14.12
C HIS A 182 -24.63 10.57 -13.36
N GLY A 183 -24.63 11.18 -12.15
CA GLY A 183 -25.83 11.27 -11.31
C GLY A 183 -26.27 9.93 -10.72
N LEU A 184 -25.38 8.94 -10.70
CA LEU A 184 -25.66 7.59 -10.21
C LEU A 184 -24.97 7.38 -8.85
N GLN A 185 -25.52 6.41 -8.10
CA GLN A 185 -24.97 5.95 -6.84
C GLN A 185 -25.12 4.43 -6.75
N LEU A 186 -24.11 3.76 -6.23
CA LEU A 186 -24.13 2.33 -5.99
C LEU A 186 -24.13 2.06 -4.48
N GLN A 187 -25.07 1.22 -4.04
CA GLN A 187 -25.13 0.74 -2.67
C GLN A 187 -24.75 -0.74 -2.68
N PRO A 188 -23.54 -1.10 -2.25
CA PRO A 188 -23.18 -2.50 -2.13
C PRO A 188 -23.96 -3.15 -0.99
N TYR A 189 -24.34 -4.41 -1.14
CA TYR A 189 -24.90 -5.16 -0.02
C TYR A 189 -23.84 -5.69 0.94
N LEU A 190 -22.57 -5.70 0.51
CA LEU A 190 -21.42 -6.07 1.33
C LEU A 190 -20.26 -5.11 1.10
N GLU A 191 -19.70 -4.60 2.19
CA GLU A 191 -18.45 -3.85 2.20
C GLU A 191 -17.41 -4.61 3.02
N LEU A 192 -16.18 -4.77 2.47
CA LEU A 192 -15.11 -5.55 3.10
C LEU A 192 -13.74 -5.03 2.70
N GLY A 193 -12.83 -4.82 3.66
CA GLY A 193 -11.48 -4.28 3.43
C GLY A 193 -10.51 -5.18 2.64
N SER A 194 -10.87 -6.44 2.34
CA SER A 194 -10.00 -7.37 1.61
C SER A 194 -10.42 -7.60 0.16
N ALA A 195 -9.66 -7.04 -0.77
CA ALA A 195 -9.90 -7.21 -2.20
C ALA A 195 -9.79 -8.68 -2.66
N ALA A 196 -8.87 -9.44 -2.08
CA ALA A 196 -8.70 -10.86 -2.41
C ALA A 196 -9.92 -11.70 -1.98
N LEU A 197 -10.50 -11.40 -0.83
CA LEU A 197 -11.70 -12.11 -0.36
C LEU A 197 -12.92 -11.70 -1.19
N LEU A 198 -13.04 -10.44 -1.58
CA LEU A 198 -14.09 -9.99 -2.51
C LEU A 198 -14.01 -10.75 -3.84
N CYS A 199 -12.81 -10.91 -4.41
CA CYS A 199 -12.60 -11.71 -5.63
C CYS A 199 -13.15 -13.13 -5.47
N GLN A 200 -12.81 -13.82 -4.38
CA GLN A 200 -13.30 -15.18 -4.10
C GLN A 200 -14.83 -15.25 -3.92
N MET A 201 -15.45 -14.20 -3.37
CA MET A 201 -16.91 -14.12 -3.22
C MET A 201 -17.60 -13.95 -4.58
N VAL A 202 -17.03 -13.12 -5.47
CA VAL A 202 -17.54 -12.98 -6.85
C VAL A 202 -17.42 -14.29 -7.61
N GLU A 203 -16.32 -15.04 -7.48
CA GLU A 203 -16.17 -16.39 -8.08
C GLU A 203 -17.27 -17.36 -7.62
N ARG A 204 -17.79 -17.19 -6.40
CA ARG A 204 -18.89 -17.99 -5.85
C ARG A 204 -20.29 -17.51 -6.27
N GLY A 205 -20.36 -16.49 -7.13
CA GLY A 205 -21.62 -15.99 -7.65
C GLY A 205 -22.35 -15.04 -6.72
N MET A 206 -21.68 -14.44 -5.74
CA MET A 206 -22.32 -13.56 -4.74
C MET A 206 -22.60 -12.14 -5.25
N GLY A 207 -22.32 -11.83 -6.52
CA GLY A 207 -22.57 -10.52 -7.12
C GLY A 207 -21.38 -10.04 -7.96
N LEU A 208 -21.34 -8.74 -8.24
CA LEU A 208 -20.30 -8.06 -9.01
C LEU A 208 -19.33 -7.33 -8.07
N SER A 209 -18.15 -6.98 -8.59
CA SER A 209 -17.22 -6.12 -7.85
C SER A 209 -16.43 -5.21 -8.81
N PHE A 210 -15.71 -4.26 -8.21
CA PHE A 210 -14.79 -3.36 -8.91
C PHE A 210 -13.42 -3.46 -8.24
N LEU A 211 -12.48 -4.15 -8.89
CA LEU A 211 -11.20 -4.55 -8.29
C LEU A 211 -10.01 -4.30 -9.24
N PRO A 212 -8.81 -4.06 -8.68
CA PRO A 212 -7.58 -3.98 -9.47
C PRO A 212 -7.34 -5.26 -10.27
N GLU A 213 -6.88 -5.10 -11.51
CA GLU A 213 -6.69 -6.23 -12.43
C GLU A 213 -5.76 -7.30 -11.88
N TYR A 214 -4.70 -6.92 -11.16
CA TYR A 214 -3.77 -7.88 -10.60
C TYR A 214 -4.40 -8.83 -9.57
N ILE A 215 -5.46 -8.41 -8.87
CA ILE A 215 -6.20 -9.26 -7.92
C ILE A 215 -6.97 -10.34 -8.66
N VAL A 216 -7.57 -10.00 -9.79
CA VAL A 216 -8.52 -10.85 -10.51
C VAL A 216 -7.90 -11.59 -11.69
N ARG A 217 -6.64 -11.31 -12.01
CA ARG A 217 -5.94 -11.83 -13.19
C ARG A 217 -5.97 -13.36 -13.28
N ALA A 218 -5.69 -14.05 -12.19
CA ALA A 218 -5.70 -15.51 -12.15
C ALA A 218 -7.10 -16.08 -12.41
N ALA A 219 -8.14 -15.51 -11.83
CA ALA A 219 -9.52 -15.92 -12.00
C ALA A 219 -10.05 -15.61 -13.42
N LEU A 220 -9.65 -14.46 -14.00
CA LEU A 220 -9.94 -14.14 -15.40
C LEU A 220 -9.25 -15.13 -16.35
N ALA A 221 -7.99 -15.48 -16.12
CA ALA A 221 -7.26 -16.45 -16.91
C ALA A 221 -7.83 -17.87 -16.78
N ALA A 222 -8.31 -18.24 -15.59
CA ALA A 222 -9.00 -19.50 -15.33
C ALA A 222 -10.43 -19.56 -15.91
N GLY A 223 -10.99 -18.42 -16.34
CA GLY A 223 -12.36 -18.32 -16.84
C GLY A 223 -13.43 -18.49 -15.76
N THR A 224 -13.10 -18.31 -14.48
CA THR A 224 -14.06 -18.31 -13.36
C THR A 224 -14.75 -16.96 -13.22
N LEU A 225 -14.05 -15.87 -13.60
CA LEU A 225 -14.58 -14.53 -13.68
C LEU A 225 -14.56 -14.00 -15.12
N ALA A 226 -15.42 -13.03 -15.37
CA ALA A 226 -15.45 -12.26 -16.60
C ALA A 226 -15.24 -10.77 -16.28
N ARG A 227 -14.48 -10.08 -17.12
CA ARG A 227 -14.35 -8.62 -17.10
C ARG A 227 -15.55 -8.03 -17.84
N LEU A 228 -16.21 -7.04 -17.23
CA LEU A 228 -17.27 -6.29 -17.87
C LEU A 228 -16.68 -5.06 -18.57
N ASN A 229 -17.10 -4.85 -19.82
CA ASN A 229 -16.71 -3.66 -20.57
C ASN A 229 -17.69 -2.51 -20.29
N VAL A 230 -17.27 -1.58 -19.45
CA VAL A 230 -18.04 -0.39 -19.04
C VAL A 230 -17.33 0.86 -19.54
N PRO A 231 -17.60 1.32 -20.78
CA PRO A 231 -16.84 2.39 -21.41
C PRO A 231 -16.99 3.73 -20.70
N ASP A 232 -18.11 3.96 -20.01
CA ASP A 232 -18.43 5.22 -19.33
C ASP A 232 -17.73 5.39 -17.98
N CYS A 233 -17.07 4.34 -17.48
CA CYS A 233 -16.32 4.41 -16.23
C CYS A 233 -14.96 3.75 -16.37
N ARG A 234 -13.97 4.56 -16.69
CA ARG A 234 -12.57 4.17 -16.76
C ARG A 234 -11.82 4.81 -15.61
N VAL A 235 -11.34 3.99 -14.71
CA VAL A 235 -10.53 4.41 -13.57
C VAL A 235 -9.10 3.96 -13.81
N GLU A 236 -8.18 4.92 -13.83
CA GLU A 236 -6.75 4.67 -13.97
C GLU A 236 -6.08 4.90 -12.62
N MET A 237 -5.50 3.84 -12.10
CA MET A 237 -4.72 3.84 -10.87
C MET A 237 -3.28 3.49 -11.16
N HIS A 238 -2.40 3.79 -10.20
CA HIS A 238 -0.99 3.48 -10.29
C HIS A 238 -0.52 2.76 -9.03
N ARG A 239 0.24 1.68 -9.20
CA ARG A 239 1.04 1.12 -8.12
C ARG A 239 2.30 1.94 -7.98
N GLN A 240 2.48 2.56 -6.84
CA GLN A 240 3.56 3.52 -6.61
C GLN A 240 4.34 3.16 -5.35
N LEU A 241 5.66 3.10 -5.46
CA LEU A 241 6.56 2.89 -4.33
C LEU A 241 7.27 4.19 -4.00
N PHE A 242 7.09 4.65 -2.76
CA PHE A 242 7.64 5.93 -2.28
C PHE A 242 8.63 5.74 -1.14
N TYR A 243 9.53 6.72 -1.02
CA TYR A 243 10.32 6.99 0.18
C TYR A 243 10.46 8.50 0.39
N HIS A 244 10.78 8.91 1.61
CA HIS A 244 10.98 10.33 1.91
C HIS A 244 12.25 10.85 1.23
N ARG A 245 12.21 12.06 0.64
CA ARG A 245 13.33 12.65 -0.13
C ARG A 245 14.61 12.74 0.68
N ASP A 246 14.51 13.14 1.95
CA ASP A 246 15.66 13.33 2.83
C ASP A 246 16.13 12.01 3.46
N LYS A 247 15.47 10.89 3.13
CA LYS A 247 15.87 9.59 3.64
C LYS A 247 17.07 9.05 2.90
N TRP A 248 18.07 8.65 3.65
CA TRP A 248 19.18 7.90 3.08
C TRP A 248 18.73 6.53 2.58
N LEU A 249 18.99 6.24 1.31
CA LEU A 249 18.70 4.95 0.73
C LEU A 249 19.69 3.91 1.20
N THR A 250 19.30 3.14 2.20
CA THR A 250 20.09 2.03 2.72
C THR A 250 20.21 0.88 1.71
N PRO A 251 21.21 -0.01 1.83
CA PRO A 251 21.35 -1.16 0.94
C PRO A 251 20.10 -2.05 0.89
N GLN A 252 19.44 -2.29 2.04
CA GLN A 252 18.20 -3.06 2.13
C GLN A 252 17.03 -2.38 1.39
N MET A 253 16.89 -1.04 1.48
CA MET A 253 15.89 -0.30 0.70
C MET A 253 16.16 -0.40 -0.79
N LYS A 254 17.43 -0.22 -1.21
CA LYS A 254 17.83 -0.33 -2.63
C LYS A 254 17.50 -1.72 -3.19
N GLY A 255 17.79 -2.78 -2.42
CA GLY A 255 17.49 -4.14 -2.80
C GLY A 255 15.98 -4.37 -2.98
N PHE A 256 15.16 -3.87 -2.05
CA PHE A 256 13.71 -3.99 -2.15
C PHE A 256 13.16 -3.24 -3.37
N ILE A 257 13.57 -1.99 -3.59
CA ILE A 257 13.17 -1.18 -4.75
C ILE A 257 13.56 -1.88 -6.06
N ALA A 258 14.76 -2.45 -6.14
CA ALA A 258 15.22 -3.17 -7.33
C ALA A 258 14.33 -4.37 -7.65
N LEU A 259 14.00 -5.20 -6.64
CA LEU A 259 13.12 -6.36 -6.82
C LEU A 259 11.69 -5.97 -7.22
N VAL A 260 11.15 -4.88 -6.67
CA VAL A 260 9.84 -4.36 -7.10
C VAL A 260 9.89 -3.94 -8.56
N ARG A 261 10.93 -3.22 -9.00
CA ARG A 261 11.10 -2.82 -10.42
C ARG A 261 11.19 -4.02 -11.36
N GLU A 262 11.93 -5.05 -11.00
CA GLU A 262 12.04 -6.26 -11.78
C GLU A 262 10.69 -6.99 -11.91
N GLY A 263 9.96 -7.13 -10.80
CA GLY A 263 8.64 -7.75 -10.80
C GLY A 263 7.62 -6.98 -11.64
N THR A 264 7.69 -5.66 -11.65
CA THR A 264 6.79 -4.83 -12.46
C THR A 264 7.11 -4.90 -13.95
N ALA A 265 8.39 -5.01 -14.34
CA ALA A 265 8.80 -5.17 -15.73
C ALA A 265 8.31 -6.52 -16.31
N GLN A 266 8.30 -7.59 -15.51
CA GLN A 266 7.79 -8.90 -15.92
C GLN A 266 6.26 -8.92 -16.06
N SER A 267 5.55 -8.15 -15.23
CA SER A 267 4.07 -8.06 -15.29
C SER A 267 3.56 -7.22 -16.45
N ALA A 268 4.39 -6.35 -17.03
CA ALA A 268 4.05 -5.49 -18.17
C ALA A 268 4.29 -6.15 -19.53
N ALA A 269 4.93 -7.33 -19.58
CA ALA A 269 5.11 -8.07 -20.83
C ALA A 269 3.74 -8.67 -21.25
N PRO A 270 3.22 -8.36 -22.46
CA PRO A 270 1.97 -8.96 -22.93
C PRO A 270 2.17 -10.46 -23.00
N THR A 271 1.27 -11.22 -22.38
CA THR A 271 1.14 -12.66 -22.59
C THR A 271 0.88 -12.84 -24.09
N GLN A 272 1.91 -13.26 -24.83
CA GLN A 272 1.71 -13.70 -26.23
C GLN A 272 0.85 -14.96 -26.16
N ALA A 273 -0.39 -14.82 -26.61
CA ALA A 273 -1.31 -15.91 -26.85
C ALA A 273 -0.94 -16.64 -28.15
#